data_a5315f645543b9a0eca95ea7924f8096
#
_entry.id   a5315f645543b9a0eca95ea7924f8096
#
_cell.length_a   1.000
_cell.length_b   1.000
_cell.length_c   1.000
_cell.angle_alpha   90.00
_cell.angle_beta   90.00
_cell.angle_gamma   90.00
#
_symmetry.space_group_name_H-M   'P 1'
#
loop_
_entity.id
_entity.type
_entity.pdbx_description
1 polymer ?
#
loop_
_entity_poly.entity_id
_entity_poly.type
_entity_poly.pdbx_seq_one_letter_code
_entity_poly.pdbx_strand_id
1 'polypeptide(L)'
;MPVKKGLLDRTRKLSRRQERVTEMVAMGLKNREIANRLGIGVHVVRNYISAIYDKIGVNNRVELALWHEARMHEETSPQRKK
;
A
#
# COMPACT_ATOMS: atom_id res chain seq x y z
N MET A 1 -24.42 7.08 0.81
CA MET A 1 -24.35 5.72 0.88
C MET A 1 -23.33 5.19 1.79
N PRO A 2 -23.75 4.65 2.81
CA PRO A 2 -22.84 4.07 3.78
C PRO A 2 -21.99 2.97 3.19
N VAL A 3 -22.52 2.30 2.21
CA VAL A 3 -21.77 1.25 1.60
C VAL A 3 -20.48 1.77 0.98
N LYS A 4 -20.61 2.88 0.31
CA LYS A 4 -19.47 3.45 -0.33
C LYS A 4 -18.43 3.87 0.68
N LYS A 5 -18.89 4.44 1.75
CA LYS A 5 -17.99 4.86 2.78
C LYS A 5 -17.27 3.68 3.39
N GLY A 6 -17.99 2.61 3.64
CA GLY A 6 -17.36 1.45 4.21
C GLY A 6 -16.35 0.86 3.27
N LEU A 7 -16.63 0.95 1.99
CA LEU A 7 -15.73 0.42 1.02
C LEU A 7 -14.43 1.21 1.02
N LEU A 8 -14.52 2.52 1.09
CA LEU A 8 -13.34 3.35 1.14
C LEU A 8 -12.51 3.05 2.37
N ASP A 9 -13.17 2.89 3.49
CA ASP A 9 -12.46 2.57 4.70
C ASP A 9 -11.72 1.27 4.55
N ARG A 10 -12.36 0.31 3.93
CA ARG A 10 -11.75 -0.98 3.75
C ARG A 10 -10.53 -0.90 2.87
N THR A 11 -10.61 -0.13 1.80
CA THR A 11 -9.49 -0.03 0.90
C THR A 11 -8.34 0.71 1.53
N ARG A 12 -8.61 1.55 2.52
CA ARG A 12 -7.54 2.22 3.20
C ARG A 12 -6.93 1.39 4.28
N LYS A 13 -7.61 0.36 4.70
CA LYS A 13 -7.11 -0.44 5.78
C LYS A 13 -6.33 -1.61 5.29
N LEU A 14 -5.06 -1.41 5.13
CA LEU A 14 -4.17 -2.50 4.81
C LEU A 14 -3.76 -3.20 6.11
N SER A 15 -3.49 -4.48 6.01
CA SER A 15 -2.98 -5.20 7.17
C SER A 15 -1.58 -4.67 7.46
N ARG A 16 -1.06 -5.00 8.62
CA ARG A 16 0.27 -4.56 9.00
C ARG A 16 1.31 -5.03 8.00
N ARG A 17 1.23 -6.28 7.57
CA ARG A 17 2.16 -6.80 6.60
C ARG A 17 2.00 -6.11 5.26
N GLN A 18 0.76 -5.84 4.87
CA GLN A 18 0.51 -5.15 3.61
C GLN A 18 1.07 -3.73 3.66
N GLU A 19 0.96 -3.08 4.80
CA GLU A 19 1.54 -1.75 4.95
C GLU A 19 3.05 -1.80 4.77
N ARG A 20 3.69 -2.79 5.37
CA ARG A 20 5.13 -2.92 5.26
C ARG A 20 5.56 -3.14 3.81
N VAL A 21 4.84 -4.01 3.12
CA VAL A 21 5.15 -4.26 1.72
C VAL A 21 4.98 -3.00 0.89
N THR A 22 3.90 -2.26 1.16
CA THR A 22 3.64 -1.03 0.43
C THR A 22 4.75 -0.01 0.65
N GLU A 23 5.21 0.13 1.88
CA GLU A 23 6.29 1.03 2.19
C GLU A 23 7.56 0.67 1.44
N MET A 24 7.86 -0.61 1.36
CA MET A 24 9.06 -1.06 0.69
C MET A 24 8.97 -0.84 -0.82
N VAL A 25 7.79 -1.04 -1.38
CA VAL A 25 7.59 -0.73 -2.78
C VAL A 25 7.81 0.75 -3.02
N ALA A 26 7.28 1.59 -2.15
CA ALA A 26 7.43 3.04 -2.29
C ALA A 26 8.87 3.47 -2.14
N MET A 27 9.66 2.71 -1.41
CA MET A 27 11.07 2.99 -1.26
C MET A 27 11.90 2.54 -2.44
N GLY A 28 11.27 1.86 -3.38
CA GLY A 28 11.98 1.41 -4.56
C GLY A 28 12.62 0.05 -4.45
N LEU A 29 12.29 -0.70 -3.42
CA LEU A 29 12.85 -2.03 -3.27
C LEU A 29 12.24 -2.98 -4.29
N LYS A 30 13.05 -3.91 -4.76
CA LYS A 30 12.57 -4.95 -5.65
C LYS A 30 11.97 -6.07 -4.84
N ASN A 31 11.14 -6.88 -5.50
CA ASN A 31 10.46 -7.95 -4.79
C ASN A 31 11.43 -8.87 -4.04
N ARG A 32 12.57 -9.14 -4.63
CA ARG A 32 13.54 -10.00 -3.98
C ARG A 32 14.06 -9.37 -2.70
N GLU A 33 14.27 -8.08 -2.74
CA GLU A 33 14.76 -7.38 -1.56
C GLU A 33 13.70 -7.36 -0.46
N ILE A 34 12.44 -7.17 -0.88
CA ILE A 34 11.34 -7.20 0.07
C ILE A 34 11.26 -8.58 0.71
N ALA A 35 11.35 -9.60 -0.13
CA ALA A 35 11.28 -10.98 0.36
C ALA A 35 12.36 -11.24 1.39
N ASN A 36 13.57 -10.79 1.11
CA ASN A 36 14.67 -10.99 2.03
C ASN A 36 14.41 -10.29 3.37
N ARG A 37 13.92 -9.08 3.30
CA ARG A 37 13.69 -8.33 4.52
C ARG A 37 12.59 -8.90 5.37
N LEU A 38 11.60 -9.50 4.73
CA LEU A 38 10.48 -10.06 5.45
C LEU A 38 10.66 -11.54 5.78
N GLY A 39 11.68 -12.14 5.21
CA GLY A 39 11.92 -13.57 5.46
C GLY A 39 10.90 -14.46 4.80
N ILE A 40 10.43 -14.08 3.61
CA ILE A 40 9.44 -14.87 2.89
C ILE A 40 9.90 -15.04 1.45
N GLY A 41 9.17 -15.84 0.69
CA GLY A 41 9.54 -16.06 -0.69
C GLY A 41 9.09 -14.94 -1.60
N VAL A 42 9.75 -14.82 -2.74
CA VAL A 42 9.42 -13.79 -3.70
C VAL A 42 7.98 -13.94 -4.18
N HIS A 43 7.54 -15.17 -4.38
CA HIS A 43 6.18 -15.37 -4.86
C HIS A 43 5.15 -14.92 -3.82
N VAL A 44 5.50 -15.00 -2.55
CA VAL A 44 4.62 -14.51 -1.50
C VAL A 44 4.52 -13.00 -1.57
N VAL A 45 5.65 -12.35 -1.85
CA VAL A 45 5.66 -10.90 -2.03
C VAL A 45 4.75 -10.52 -3.19
N ARG A 46 4.85 -11.23 -4.30
CA ARG A 46 3.98 -10.94 -5.45
C ARG A 46 2.52 -11.07 -5.09
N ASN A 47 2.19 -12.09 -4.30
CA ASN A 47 0.81 -12.27 -3.88
C ASN A 47 0.35 -11.12 -3.00
N TYR A 48 1.20 -10.67 -2.10
CA TYR A 48 0.87 -9.52 -1.28
C TYR A 48 0.60 -8.30 -2.14
N ILE A 49 1.47 -8.05 -3.10
CA ILE A 49 1.34 -6.87 -3.95
C ILE A 49 0.06 -6.94 -4.76
N SER A 50 -0.24 -8.10 -5.29
CA SER A 50 -1.46 -8.28 -6.07
C SER A 50 -2.70 -8.00 -5.23
N ALA A 51 -2.70 -8.50 -4.01
CA ALA A 51 -3.82 -8.28 -3.11
C ALA A 51 -3.95 -6.80 -2.73
N ILE A 52 -2.82 -6.14 -2.56
CA ILE A 52 -2.83 -4.71 -2.24
C ILE A 52 -3.40 -3.93 -3.41
N TYR A 53 -2.98 -4.25 -4.63
CA TYR A 53 -3.51 -3.57 -5.81
C TYR A 53 -5.03 -3.68 -5.85
N ASP A 54 -5.54 -4.87 -5.62
CA ASP A 54 -6.98 -5.08 -5.64
C ASP A 54 -7.66 -4.30 -4.53
N LYS A 55 -7.04 -4.28 -3.39
CA LYS A 55 -7.66 -3.68 -2.22
C LYS A 55 -7.80 -2.18 -2.36
N ILE A 56 -6.79 -1.53 -2.88
CA ILE A 56 -6.82 -0.07 -2.97
C ILE A 56 -7.11 0.44 -4.38
N GLY A 57 -7.25 -0.46 -5.34
CA GLY A 57 -7.69 -0.05 -6.66
C GLY A 57 -6.62 0.56 -7.53
N VAL A 58 -5.38 0.08 -7.41
CA VAL A 58 -4.32 0.55 -8.29
C VAL A 58 -3.90 -0.59 -9.21
N ASN A 59 -3.19 -0.27 -10.27
CA ASN A 59 -2.87 -1.24 -11.30
C ASN A 59 -1.40 -1.61 -11.41
N ASN A 60 -0.53 -0.85 -10.81
CA ASN A 60 0.89 -1.13 -10.96
C ASN A 60 1.68 -0.50 -9.83
N ARG A 61 2.97 -0.79 -9.83
CA ARG A 61 3.84 -0.34 -8.73
C ARG A 61 3.96 1.15 -8.62
N VAL A 62 3.97 1.83 -9.75
CA VAL A 62 4.09 3.28 -9.75
C VAL A 62 2.87 3.88 -9.08
N GLU A 63 1.70 3.37 -9.44
CA GLU A 63 0.46 3.87 -8.85
C GLU A 63 0.43 3.58 -7.36
N LEU A 64 0.93 2.42 -6.96
CA LEU A 64 0.97 2.09 -5.56
C LEU A 64 1.86 3.05 -4.79
N ALA A 65 3.03 3.33 -5.35
CA ALA A 65 3.96 4.24 -4.70
C ALA A 65 3.36 5.64 -4.59
N LEU A 66 2.68 6.08 -5.64
CA LEU A 66 2.04 7.39 -5.61
C LEU A 66 0.90 7.44 -4.61
N TRP A 67 0.16 6.36 -4.53
CA TRP A 67 -0.92 6.27 -3.55
C TRP A 67 -0.36 6.39 -2.13
N HIS A 68 0.73 5.69 -1.88
CA HIS A 68 1.36 5.70 -0.56
C HIS A 68 1.87 7.09 -0.22
N GLU A 69 2.49 7.74 -1.19
CA GLU A 69 3.00 9.08 -1.01
C GLU A 69 1.88 10.05 -0.67
N ALA A 70 0.80 9.97 -1.42
CA ALA A 70 -0.31 10.87 -1.18
C ALA A 70 -0.90 10.66 0.20
N ARG A 71 -0.98 9.42 0.61
CA ARG A 71 -1.52 9.09 1.90
C ARG A 71 -0.64 9.62 3.03
N MET A 72 0.67 9.45 2.88
CA MET A 72 1.59 9.95 3.89
C MET A 72 1.54 11.47 3.96
N HIS A 73 1.39 12.11 2.81
CA HIS A 73 1.28 13.55 2.76
C HIS A 73 0.07 14.03 3.52
N GLU A 74 -1.04 13.37 3.32
CA GLU A 74 -2.25 13.74 4.01
C GLU A 74 -2.10 13.61 5.51
N GLU A 75 -1.45 12.56 5.93
CA GLU A 75 -1.31 12.32 7.35
C GLU A 75 -0.38 13.30 8.01
N THR A 76 0.58 13.79 7.26
CA THR A 76 1.57 14.68 7.85
C THR A 76 1.31 16.14 7.58
N SER A 77 0.28 16.44 6.82
CA SER A 77 -0.03 17.83 6.51
C SER A 77 -1.35 18.23 7.08
N PRO A 78 -1.48 18.26 8.34
CA PRO A 78 -2.75 18.55 8.96
C PRO A 78 -3.23 19.95 8.68
N GLN A 79 -2.33 20.78 8.44
CA GLN A 79 -2.69 22.13 8.24
C GLN A 79 -3.66 22.35 7.18
N ARG A 80 -3.76 21.44 6.45
CA ARG A 80 -4.64 21.64 5.59
C ARG A 80 -5.79 21.99 6.12
N LYS A 81 -5.89 22.14 6.90
CA LYS A 81 -6.72 22.60 7.45
C LYS A 81 -6.98 23.71 7.56
N LYS A 82 -6.63 24.13 7.24
CA LYS A 82 -6.83 25.11 7.16
C LYS A 82 -7.16 25.52 7.07
#